data_09d853d4b47c44f9230d351e60b7e054
#
_entry.id   09d853d4b47c44f9230d351e60b7e054
#
_cell.length_a   1.000
_cell.length_b   1.000
_cell.length_c   1.000
_cell.angle_alpha   90.00
_cell.angle_beta   90.00
_cell.angle_gamma   90.00
#
_symmetry.space_group_name_H-M   'P 1'
#
loop_
_entity.id
_entity.type
_entity.pdbx_description
1 polymer ?
#
loop_
_entity_poly.entity_id
_entity_poly.type
_entity_poly.pdbx_seq_one_letter_code
_entity_poly.pdbx_strand_id
1 'polypeptide(L)'
;QLSTPTMVVPVTPSSMSPPLSIASTPTVVDMALDKDMSTAQGIMRTDPVKAWLDQASLNGKRVVYINMGSIFFYSRRDYDNIVEALLRLHGLFPELQVLWKIPKLPFESQPIPSADESRLPLFIRREEWLPSVEDVLQHPAVAVCVHHGGGNSFNEALYYGIPQFCVSQWVDTHDIGAYIEHSGVGLWAEKSPFFDPIDVSTKLAQLLEDKG
;
A
#
# COMPACT_ATOMS: atom_id res chain seq x y z
N GLN A 1 -37.35 -50.31 -25.99
CA GLN A 1 -37.93 -48.96 -25.95
C GLN A 1 -38.62 -48.77 -24.60
N LEU A 2 -37.99 -48.08 -23.70
CA LEU A 2 -38.56 -47.64 -22.41
C LEU A 2 -38.59 -46.11 -22.41
N SER A 3 -39.76 -45.55 -22.52
CA SER A 3 -40.05 -44.15 -22.44
C SER A 3 -40.03 -43.67 -20.98
N THR A 4 -39.21 -42.71 -20.65
CA THR A 4 -39.20 -42.02 -19.36
C THR A 4 -40.31 -40.96 -19.30
N PRO A 5 -41.09 -40.89 -18.23
CA PRO A 5 -42.08 -39.86 -18.07
C PRO A 5 -41.46 -38.53 -17.64
N THR A 6 -41.79 -37.44 -18.37
CA THR A 6 -41.40 -36.07 -18.03
C THR A 6 -42.28 -35.60 -16.88
N MET A 7 -41.66 -35.28 -15.74
CA MET A 7 -42.34 -34.70 -14.58
C MET A 7 -42.48 -33.19 -14.79
N VAL A 8 -43.72 -32.75 -14.97
CA VAL A 8 -44.06 -31.31 -15.01
C VAL A 8 -44.33 -30.81 -13.57
N VAL A 9 -43.50 -29.94 -13.08
CA VAL A 9 -43.67 -29.31 -11.78
C VAL A 9 -44.52 -28.03 -11.97
N PRO A 10 -45.65 -27.88 -11.26
CA PRO A 10 -46.45 -26.65 -11.36
C PRO A 10 -45.77 -25.49 -10.68
N VAL A 11 -45.63 -24.35 -11.40
CA VAL A 11 -45.16 -23.08 -10.87
C VAL A 11 -46.31 -22.39 -10.18
N THR A 12 -46.22 -22.22 -8.86
CA THR A 12 -47.14 -21.39 -8.08
C THR A 12 -46.81 -19.90 -8.26
N PRO A 13 -47.75 -19.00 -8.45
CA PRO A 13 -47.47 -17.57 -8.55
C PRO A 13 -47.03 -17.02 -7.20
N SER A 14 -45.84 -16.39 -7.21
CA SER A 14 -45.23 -15.74 -6.07
C SER A 14 -46.02 -14.51 -5.66
N SER A 15 -46.34 -14.39 -4.39
CA SER A 15 -47.06 -13.27 -3.77
C SER A 15 -46.28 -11.96 -3.97
N MET A 16 -46.98 -10.94 -4.46
CA MET A 16 -46.47 -9.57 -4.60
C MET A 16 -46.10 -9.01 -3.23
N SER A 17 -44.85 -8.60 -3.06
CA SER A 17 -44.37 -7.81 -1.92
C SER A 17 -44.97 -6.39 -1.98
N PRO A 18 -45.30 -5.77 -0.84
CA PRO A 18 -45.78 -4.39 -0.81
C PRO A 18 -44.69 -3.41 -1.27
N PRO A 19 -45.09 -2.23 -1.82
CA PRO A 19 -44.13 -1.24 -2.31
C PRO A 19 -43.26 -0.69 -1.17
N LEU A 20 -41.95 -0.59 -1.43
CA LEU A 20 -41.01 0.05 -0.56
C LEU A 20 -41.36 1.51 -0.32
N SER A 21 -41.54 1.89 0.94
CA SER A 21 -41.69 3.27 1.38
C SER A 21 -40.46 4.08 0.93
N ILE A 22 -40.70 5.11 0.12
CA ILE A 22 -39.68 6.06 -0.32
C ILE A 22 -39.30 6.90 0.92
N ALA A 23 -38.14 6.64 1.49
CA ALA A 23 -37.52 7.52 2.47
C ALA A 23 -37.30 8.88 1.81
N SER A 24 -37.81 9.94 2.43
CA SER A 24 -37.63 11.31 1.97
C SER A 24 -36.15 11.65 1.86
N THR A 25 -35.73 12.03 0.67
CA THR A 25 -34.38 12.62 0.43
C THR A 25 -34.25 13.91 1.26
N PRO A 26 -33.14 14.11 1.99
CA PRO A 26 -32.92 15.38 2.68
C PRO A 26 -32.85 16.52 1.66
N THR A 27 -33.56 17.61 1.97
CA THR A 27 -33.59 18.81 1.13
C THR A 27 -32.21 19.49 1.11
N VAL A 28 -31.87 20.08 -0.03
CA VAL A 28 -30.60 20.78 -0.31
C VAL A 28 -30.23 21.85 0.76
N VAL A 29 -31.21 22.28 1.56
CA VAL A 29 -31.03 23.27 2.63
C VAL A 29 -30.27 22.68 3.84
N ASP A 30 -30.44 21.38 4.12
CA ASP A 30 -29.75 20.72 5.26
C ASP A 30 -28.27 20.45 5.01
N MET A 31 -27.86 20.39 3.73
CA MET A 31 -26.44 20.21 3.35
C MET A 31 -25.63 21.51 3.35
N ALA A 32 -26.27 22.67 3.38
CA ALA A 32 -25.60 23.97 3.35
C ALA A 32 -25.18 24.46 4.75
N LEU A 33 -25.85 24.00 5.81
CA LEU A 33 -25.57 24.42 7.19
C LEU A 33 -24.36 23.73 7.82
N ASP A 34 -24.00 22.51 7.35
CA ASP A 34 -22.82 21.80 7.85
C ASP A 34 -21.49 22.29 7.23
N LYS A 35 -21.54 23.02 6.12
CA LYS A 35 -20.32 23.56 5.48
C LYS A 35 -19.80 24.85 6.14
N ASP A 36 -20.64 25.64 6.77
CA ASP A 36 -20.23 26.93 7.35
C ASP A 36 -19.62 26.84 8.76
N MET A 37 -19.81 25.72 9.47
CA MET A 37 -19.18 25.52 10.77
C MET A 37 -17.75 24.94 10.71
N SER A 38 -17.34 24.42 9.55
CA SER A 38 -15.99 23.90 9.32
C SER A 38 -14.94 24.98 9.03
N THR A 39 -15.39 26.20 8.68
CA THR A 39 -14.47 27.24 8.18
C THR A 39 -13.94 28.19 9.28
N ALA A 40 -14.37 28.03 10.53
CA ALA A 40 -14.02 28.96 11.61
C ALA A 40 -12.83 28.50 12.50
N GLN A 41 -12.20 27.36 12.23
CA GLN A 41 -10.95 26.93 12.88
C GLN A 41 -9.94 26.47 11.84
N GLY A 42 -9.46 27.39 11.03
CA GLY A 42 -8.40 27.20 10.05
C GLY A 42 -7.03 27.06 10.70
N ILE A 43 -6.84 26.05 11.55
CA ILE A 43 -5.53 25.45 11.74
C ILE A 43 -5.41 24.45 10.60
N MET A 44 -4.70 24.81 9.51
CA MET A 44 -4.22 23.85 8.53
C MET A 44 -3.48 22.77 9.30
N ARG A 45 -4.13 21.62 9.54
CA ARG A 45 -3.44 20.43 10.04
C ARG A 45 -2.53 19.97 8.91
N THR A 46 -1.29 20.40 8.99
CA THR A 46 -0.24 19.91 8.09
C THR A 46 -0.21 18.39 8.23
N ASP A 47 -0.34 17.68 7.12
CA ASP A 47 -0.17 16.23 7.13
C ASP A 47 1.21 15.88 7.69
N PRO A 48 1.30 15.16 8.81
CA PRO A 48 2.57 14.86 9.46
C PRO A 48 3.49 14.01 8.59
N VAL A 49 2.96 13.23 7.63
CA VAL A 49 3.75 12.47 6.66
C VAL A 49 4.34 13.41 5.63
N LYS A 50 3.52 14.33 5.08
CA LYS A 50 3.99 15.34 4.15
C LYS A 50 5.07 16.22 4.77
N ALA A 51 4.86 16.72 5.99
CA ALA A 51 5.85 17.54 6.70
C ALA A 51 7.18 16.78 6.90
N TRP A 52 7.13 15.47 7.17
CA TRP A 52 8.32 14.64 7.30
C TRP A 52 9.03 14.45 5.96
N LEU A 53 8.30 14.25 4.87
CA LEU A 53 8.86 14.17 3.51
C LEU A 53 9.49 15.51 3.10
N ASP A 54 8.82 16.64 3.35
CA ASP A 54 9.36 17.99 3.11
C ASP A 54 10.69 18.18 3.86
N GLN A 55 10.76 17.76 5.13
CA GLN A 55 12.00 17.83 5.92
C GLN A 55 13.10 16.90 5.37
N ALA A 56 12.73 15.69 4.89
CA ALA A 56 13.67 14.79 4.24
C ALA A 56 14.27 15.45 2.98
N SER A 57 13.43 16.03 2.13
CA SER A 57 13.85 16.74 0.92
C SER A 57 14.76 17.92 1.23
N LEU A 58 14.42 18.78 2.20
CA LEU A 58 15.24 19.92 2.62
C LEU A 58 16.63 19.50 3.12
N ASN A 59 16.74 18.31 3.71
CA ASN A 59 18.00 17.76 4.20
C ASN A 59 18.75 16.92 3.16
N GLY A 60 18.33 16.93 1.90
CA GLY A 60 18.92 16.11 0.83
C GLY A 60 18.81 14.61 1.04
N LYS A 61 17.81 14.17 1.82
CA LYS A 61 17.53 12.75 2.07
C LYS A 61 16.72 12.16 0.94
N ARG A 62 16.99 10.88 0.64
CA ARG A 62 16.17 10.07 -0.25
C ARG A 62 15.27 9.14 0.56
N VAL A 63 14.07 8.88 0.07
CA VAL A 63 13.09 8.07 0.77
C VAL A 63 12.76 6.82 -0.04
N VAL A 64 12.88 5.65 0.56
CA VAL A 64 12.28 4.40 0.06
C VAL A 64 10.88 4.30 0.67
N TYR A 65 9.86 4.26 -0.18
CA TYR A 65 8.48 4.07 0.24
C TYR A 65 8.09 2.60 0.13
N ILE A 66 7.66 1.97 1.23
CA ILE A 66 7.25 0.57 1.28
C ILE A 66 5.75 0.48 1.56
N ASN A 67 4.99 -0.07 0.61
CA ASN A 67 3.56 -0.30 0.72
C ASN A 67 3.17 -1.64 0.09
N MET A 68 3.06 -2.67 0.91
CA MET A 68 2.70 -4.02 0.45
C MET A 68 1.18 -4.22 0.31
N GLY A 69 0.41 -3.12 0.22
CA GLY A 69 -1.05 -3.16 0.08
C GLY A 69 -1.78 -3.27 1.41
N SER A 70 -3.10 -3.55 1.34
CA SER A 70 -4.00 -3.55 2.50
C SER A 70 -4.20 -4.93 3.13
N ILE A 71 -3.84 -6.00 2.43
CA ILE A 71 -4.08 -7.39 2.85
C ILE A 71 -2.81 -8.20 3.04
N PHE A 72 -1.65 -7.56 2.99
CA PHE A 72 -0.37 -8.22 3.14
C PHE A 72 -0.08 -8.52 4.62
N PHE A 73 0.24 -9.80 4.90
CA PHE A 73 0.64 -10.24 6.22
C PHE A 73 2.16 -10.36 6.31
N TYR A 74 2.75 -9.63 7.25
CA TYR A 74 4.13 -9.87 7.64
C TYR A 74 4.18 -10.98 8.68
N SER A 75 4.87 -12.08 8.37
CA SER A 75 5.32 -12.95 9.46
C SER A 75 6.39 -12.21 10.28
N ARG A 76 6.66 -12.66 11.50
CA ARG A 76 7.74 -12.11 12.31
C ARG A 76 9.08 -12.17 11.56
N ARG A 77 9.33 -13.28 10.88
CA ARG A 77 10.54 -13.48 10.09
C ARG A 77 10.63 -12.53 8.88
N ASP A 78 9.51 -12.30 8.18
CA ASP A 78 9.48 -11.34 7.07
C ASP A 78 9.80 -9.92 7.55
N TYR A 79 9.21 -9.54 8.68
CA TYR A 79 9.49 -8.24 9.29
C TYR A 79 10.97 -8.08 9.65
N ASP A 80 11.55 -9.06 10.36
CA ASP A 80 12.94 -9.03 10.77
C ASP A 80 13.88 -9.03 9.54
N ASN A 81 13.58 -9.80 8.49
CA ASN A 81 14.34 -9.83 7.25
C ASN A 81 14.30 -8.50 6.49
N ILE A 82 13.15 -7.82 6.46
CA ILE A 82 13.06 -6.49 5.85
C ILE A 82 13.87 -5.47 6.67
N VAL A 83 13.75 -5.48 8.00
CA VAL A 83 14.56 -4.60 8.86
C VAL A 83 16.05 -4.84 8.64
N GLU A 84 16.49 -6.10 8.54
CA GLU A 84 17.87 -6.43 8.22
C GLU A 84 18.31 -5.88 6.84
N ALA A 85 17.47 -6.05 5.81
CA ALA A 85 17.73 -5.50 4.48
C ALA A 85 17.87 -3.98 4.51
N LEU A 86 16.99 -3.29 5.24
CA LEU A 86 17.03 -1.84 5.37
C LEU A 86 18.25 -1.34 6.16
N LEU A 87 18.69 -2.08 7.18
CA LEU A 87 19.95 -1.78 7.90
C LEU A 87 21.16 -1.91 7.00
N ARG A 88 21.22 -2.97 6.18
CA ARG A 88 22.28 -3.16 5.17
C ARG A 88 22.29 -2.00 4.17
N LEU A 89 21.11 -1.66 3.65
CA LEU A 89 20.93 -0.57 2.69
C LEU A 89 21.37 0.78 3.28
N HIS A 90 20.96 1.08 4.53
CA HIS A 90 21.35 2.31 5.21
C HIS A 90 22.86 2.39 5.49
N GLY A 91 23.53 1.24 5.65
CA GLY A 91 24.98 1.18 5.73
C GLY A 91 25.69 1.63 4.44
N LEU A 92 25.06 1.43 3.27
CA LEU A 92 25.55 1.88 1.97
C LEU A 92 25.13 3.34 1.67
N PHE A 93 23.94 3.74 2.10
CA PHE A 93 23.34 5.04 1.86
C PHE A 93 22.92 5.69 3.19
N PRO A 94 23.82 6.32 3.94
CA PRO A 94 23.50 6.91 5.25
C PRO A 94 22.50 8.06 5.22
N GLU A 95 22.30 8.68 4.04
CA GLU A 95 21.28 9.71 3.82
C GLU A 95 19.87 9.13 3.61
N LEU A 96 19.74 7.80 3.47
CA LEU A 96 18.47 7.16 3.19
C LEU A 96 17.52 7.21 4.38
N GLN A 97 16.26 7.47 4.10
CA GLN A 97 15.13 7.29 5.01
C GLN A 97 14.12 6.32 4.41
N VAL A 98 13.29 5.73 5.25
CA VAL A 98 12.28 4.76 4.85
C VAL A 98 10.92 5.20 5.39
N LEU A 99 9.92 5.29 4.51
CA LEU A 99 8.52 5.38 4.89
C LEU A 99 7.87 4.02 4.70
N TRP A 100 7.49 3.36 5.78
CA TRP A 100 6.95 2.00 5.73
C TRP A 100 5.50 1.97 6.20
N LYS A 101 4.58 1.72 5.26
CA LYS A 101 3.17 1.51 5.58
C LYS A 101 2.94 0.05 5.97
N ILE A 102 2.53 -0.16 7.22
CA ILE A 102 2.12 -1.46 7.74
C ILE A 102 0.70 -1.31 8.27
N PRO A 103 -0.33 -1.73 7.50
CA PRO A 103 -1.72 -1.56 7.90
C PRO A 103 -2.03 -2.39 9.15
N LYS A 104 -2.88 -1.86 10.01
CA LYS A 104 -3.45 -2.61 11.13
C LYS A 104 -4.56 -3.49 10.59
N LEU A 105 -4.32 -4.79 10.57
CA LEU A 105 -5.32 -5.74 10.11
C LEU A 105 -6.33 -6.06 11.24
N PRO A 106 -7.61 -6.32 10.91
CA PRO A 106 -8.67 -6.54 11.90
C PRO A 106 -8.57 -7.88 12.65
N PHE A 107 -7.55 -8.70 12.37
CA PHE A 107 -7.37 -10.01 12.98
C PHE A 107 -6.39 -9.93 14.15
N GLU A 108 -6.75 -10.52 15.29
CA GLU A 108 -5.96 -10.54 16.54
C GLU A 108 -4.58 -11.20 16.40
N SER A 109 -4.32 -11.92 15.33
CA SER A 109 -3.09 -12.67 15.07
C SER A 109 -2.03 -11.90 14.30
N GLN A 110 -1.92 -10.58 14.45
CA GLN A 110 -0.77 -9.86 13.87
C GLN A 110 0.52 -10.26 14.58
N PRO A 111 1.47 -10.87 13.87
CA PRO A 111 2.71 -11.34 14.50
C PRO A 111 3.68 -10.22 14.88
N ILE A 112 3.35 -8.96 14.56
CA ILE A 112 4.17 -7.80 14.89
C ILE A 112 3.54 -7.09 16.09
N PRO A 113 4.09 -7.22 17.30
CA PRO A 113 3.63 -6.48 18.46
C PRO A 113 3.79 -4.97 18.24
N SER A 114 2.80 -4.18 18.62
CA SER A 114 2.90 -2.72 18.64
C SER A 114 4.08 -2.21 19.50
N ALA A 115 4.54 -3.02 20.43
CA ALA A 115 5.71 -2.73 21.27
C ALA A 115 7.07 -2.74 20.53
N ASP A 116 7.14 -3.32 19.31
CA ASP A 116 8.38 -3.33 18.54
C ASP A 116 8.67 -2.00 17.82
N GLU A 117 7.74 -1.06 17.82
CA GLU A 117 7.96 0.28 17.22
C GLU A 117 9.12 1.04 17.90
N SER A 118 9.31 0.83 19.22
CA SER A 118 10.41 1.44 19.96
C SER A 118 11.81 0.92 19.57
N ARG A 119 11.86 -0.15 18.76
CA ARG A 119 13.09 -0.79 18.32
C ARG A 119 13.46 -0.51 16.85
N LEU A 120 12.58 0.17 16.11
CA LEU A 120 12.90 0.55 14.75
C LEU A 120 14.01 1.60 14.73
N PRO A 121 14.99 1.46 13.81
CA PRO A 121 15.99 2.50 13.58
C PRO A 121 15.35 3.84 13.24
N LEU A 122 15.94 4.94 13.68
CA LEU A 122 15.40 6.30 13.52
C LEU A 122 15.22 6.73 12.05
N PHE A 123 15.89 6.08 11.12
CA PHE A 123 15.72 6.35 9.69
C PHE A 123 14.47 5.67 9.10
N ILE A 124 13.78 4.81 9.85
CA ILE A 124 12.55 4.13 9.44
C ILE A 124 11.35 4.78 10.14
N ARG A 125 10.48 5.40 9.37
CA ARG A 125 9.18 5.89 9.80
C ARG A 125 8.11 4.87 9.44
N ARG A 126 7.39 4.35 10.44
CA ARG A 126 6.26 3.46 10.24
C ARG A 126 4.95 4.24 10.31
N GLU A 127 4.05 3.95 9.38
CA GLU A 127 2.67 4.43 9.39
C GLU A 127 1.69 3.25 9.25
N GLU A 128 0.59 3.28 9.97
CA GLU A 128 -0.48 2.29 9.80
C GLU A 128 -1.35 2.64 8.58
N TRP A 129 -1.53 3.92 8.33
CA TRP A 129 -2.32 4.47 7.25
C TRP A 129 -1.69 5.75 6.70
N LEU A 130 -1.90 5.99 5.41
CA LEU A 130 -1.49 7.23 4.75
C LEU A 130 -2.72 7.97 4.27
N PRO A 131 -2.86 9.27 4.51
CA PRO A 131 -3.96 10.09 4.02
C PRO A 131 -4.06 10.07 2.49
N SER A 132 -2.93 10.14 1.81
CA SER A 132 -2.82 10.12 0.36
C SER A 132 -1.55 9.39 -0.06
N VAL A 133 -1.71 8.32 -0.85
CA VAL A 133 -0.59 7.62 -1.50
C VAL A 133 -0.02 8.48 -2.63
N GLU A 134 -0.88 9.23 -3.31
CA GLU A 134 -0.50 10.15 -4.39
C GLU A 134 0.46 11.22 -3.89
N ASP A 135 0.16 11.86 -2.74
CA ASP A 135 1.01 12.89 -2.15
C ASP A 135 2.40 12.35 -1.76
N VAL A 136 2.48 11.07 -1.41
CA VAL A 136 3.75 10.41 -1.15
C VAL A 136 4.51 10.17 -2.45
N LEU A 137 3.87 9.56 -3.46
CA LEU A 137 4.54 9.17 -4.71
C LEU A 137 4.98 10.37 -5.56
N GLN A 138 4.23 11.47 -5.56
CA GLN A 138 4.64 12.69 -6.27
C GLN A 138 5.74 13.49 -5.54
N HIS A 139 6.08 13.11 -4.30
CA HIS A 139 7.02 13.89 -3.50
C HIS A 139 8.46 13.67 -3.96
N PRO A 140 9.26 14.76 -4.21
CA PRO A 140 10.60 14.66 -4.80
C PRO A 140 11.63 13.91 -3.93
N ALA A 141 11.37 13.72 -2.63
CA ALA A 141 12.23 12.91 -1.77
C ALA A 141 12.08 11.41 -2.03
N VAL A 142 10.94 10.95 -2.61
CA VAL A 142 10.69 9.52 -2.84
C VAL A 142 11.48 9.06 -4.05
N ALA A 143 12.43 8.15 -3.80
CA ALA A 143 13.35 7.65 -4.81
C ALA A 143 12.98 6.26 -5.33
N VAL A 144 12.32 5.42 -4.53
CA VAL A 144 11.91 4.05 -4.89
C VAL A 144 10.60 3.72 -4.20
N CYS A 145 9.70 3.04 -4.92
CA CYS A 145 8.47 2.46 -4.38
C CYS A 145 8.61 0.94 -4.29
N VAL A 146 8.44 0.37 -3.10
CA VAL A 146 8.40 -1.08 -2.86
C VAL A 146 6.97 -1.53 -2.68
N HIS A 147 6.52 -2.53 -3.45
CA HIS A 147 5.17 -3.04 -3.37
C HIS A 147 5.08 -4.54 -3.72
N HIS A 148 3.92 -5.15 -3.46
CA HIS A 148 3.69 -6.58 -3.65
C HIS A 148 3.32 -6.99 -5.09
N GLY A 149 3.23 -6.04 -6.04
CA GLY A 149 2.78 -6.32 -7.40
C GLY A 149 1.27 -6.19 -7.63
N GLY A 150 0.54 -5.51 -6.73
CA GLY A 150 -0.86 -5.17 -6.98
C GLY A 150 -1.01 -4.12 -8.08
N GLY A 151 -2.01 -4.29 -8.97
CA GLY A 151 -2.19 -3.45 -10.15
C GLY A 151 -2.31 -1.95 -9.85
N ASN A 152 -2.96 -1.57 -8.76
CA ASN A 152 -3.05 -0.15 -8.38
C ASN A 152 -1.68 0.43 -8.03
N SER A 153 -0.91 -0.26 -7.17
CA SER A 153 0.42 0.20 -6.76
C SER A 153 1.39 0.29 -7.94
N PHE A 154 1.30 -0.68 -8.87
CA PHE A 154 2.07 -0.65 -10.11
C PHE A 154 1.74 0.59 -10.95
N ASN A 155 0.44 0.83 -11.22
CA ASN A 155 0.01 1.95 -12.04
C ASN A 155 0.29 3.32 -11.38
N GLU A 156 0.10 3.43 -10.08
CA GLU A 156 0.39 4.64 -9.32
C GLU A 156 1.88 5.00 -9.39
N ALA A 157 2.78 4.04 -9.11
CA ALA A 157 4.21 4.27 -9.18
C ALA A 157 4.68 4.59 -10.62
N LEU A 158 4.10 3.90 -11.62
CA LEU A 158 4.37 4.15 -13.04
C LEU A 158 3.94 5.56 -13.45
N TYR A 159 2.74 6.00 -13.03
CA TYR A 159 2.21 7.33 -13.34
C TYR A 159 3.10 8.46 -12.82
N TYR A 160 3.67 8.29 -11.62
CA TYR A 160 4.59 9.28 -11.05
C TYR A 160 6.07 9.08 -11.45
N GLY A 161 6.36 8.10 -12.30
CA GLY A 161 7.72 7.82 -12.78
C GLY A 161 8.69 7.37 -11.69
N ILE A 162 8.18 6.72 -10.63
CA ILE A 162 9.01 6.25 -9.52
C ILE A 162 9.54 4.85 -9.84
N PRO A 163 10.86 4.60 -9.74
CA PRO A 163 11.44 3.27 -9.85
C PRO A 163 10.79 2.29 -8.88
N GLN A 164 10.43 1.09 -9.38
CA GLN A 164 9.65 0.12 -8.64
C GLN A 164 10.48 -1.07 -8.19
N PHE A 165 10.31 -1.48 -6.94
CA PHE A 165 10.77 -2.78 -6.48
C PHE A 165 9.55 -3.64 -6.12
N CYS A 166 9.22 -4.59 -6.98
CA CYS A 166 8.13 -5.52 -6.77
C CYS A 166 8.61 -6.75 -5.99
N VAL A 167 7.92 -7.09 -4.90
CA VAL A 167 8.14 -8.37 -4.20
C VAL A 167 6.86 -9.18 -4.24
N SER A 168 6.75 -10.06 -5.22
CA SER A 168 5.55 -10.85 -5.47
C SER A 168 5.37 -11.99 -4.47
N GLN A 169 4.09 -12.39 -4.24
CA GLN A 169 3.73 -13.46 -3.32
C GLN A 169 2.74 -14.46 -3.88
N TRP A 170 1.91 -14.08 -4.84
CA TRP A 170 0.85 -14.91 -5.44
C TRP A 170 0.68 -14.61 -6.92
N VAL A 171 -0.06 -15.48 -7.59
CA VAL A 171 -0.07 -15.70 -9.04
C VAL A 171 -0.05 -14.44 -9.89
N ASP A 172 -1.00 -13.53 -9.72
CA ASP A 172 -1.12 -12.31 -10.53
C ASP A 172 0.00 -11.30 -10.26
N THR A 173 0.58 -11.32 -9.07
CA THR A 173 1.67 -10.42 -8.70
C THR A 173 3.01 -10.82 -9.31
N HIS A 174 3.18 -12.09 -9.68
CA HIS A 174 4.36 -12.56 -10.41
C HIS A 174 4.39 -12.00 -11.83
N ASP A 175 3.23 -11.98 -12.51
CA ASP A 175 3.13 -11.43 -13.86
C ASP A 175 3.48 -9.94 -13.88
N ILE A 176 2.99 -9.18 -12.89
CA ILE A 176 3.32 -7.76 -12.74
C ILE A 176 4.81 -7.57 -12.43
N GLY A 177 5.40 -8.41 -11.56
CA GLY A 177 6.82 -8.39 -11.27
C GLY A 177 7.68 -8.61 -12.51
N ALA A 178 7.37 -9.63 -13.29
CA ALA A 178 8.05 -9.90 -14.56
C ALA A 178 7.89 -8.76 -15.56
N TYR A 179 6.72 -8.12 -15.62
CA TYR A 179 6.49 -6.97 -16.49
C TYR A 179 7.31 -5.76 -16.08
N ILE A 180 7.41 -5.46 -14.78
CA ILE A 180 8.23 -4.36 -14.22
C ILE A 180 9.70 -4.52 -14.66
N GLU A 181 10.26 -5.71 -14.50
CA GLU A 181 11.65 -5.98 -14.85
C GLU A 181 11.87 -5.95 -16.36
N HIS A 182 10.97 -6.58 -17.14
CA HIS A 182 11.07 -6.58 -18.60
C HIS A 182 10.93 -5.19 -19.22
N SER A 183 10.06 -4.33 -18.69
CA SER A 183 9.86 -2.96 -19.16
C SER A 183 10.94 -1.98 -18.68
N GLY A 184 11.83 -2.38 -17.80
CA GLY A 184 12.90 -1.55 -17.27
C GLY A 184 12.45 -0.46 -16.31
N VAL A 185 11.21 -0.55 -15.77
CA VAL A 185 10.69 0.45 -14.80
C VAL A 185 11.03 0.10 -13.36
N GLY A 186 11.72 -1.02 -13.13
CA GLY A 186 12.12 -1.44 -11.81
C GLY A 186 12.74 -2.83 -11.77
N LEU A 187 12.79 -3.41 -10.57
CA LEU A 187 13.31 -4.75 -10.31
C LEU A 187 12.25 -5.60 -9.61
N TRP A 188 12.41 -6.90 -9.73
CA TRP A 188 11.49 -7.88 -9.16
C TRP A 188 12.25 -8.90 -8.30
N ALA A 189 11.61 -9.29 -7.19
CA ALA A 189 11.97 -10.42 -6.35
C ALA A 189 10.73 -11.23 -5.98
N GLU A 190 10.93 -12.51 -5.70
CA GLU A 190 9.89 -13.39 -5.21
C GLU A 190 10.04 -13.59 -3.70
N LYS A 191 8.91 -13.43 -2.96
CA LYS A 191 8.86 -13.81 -1.56
C LYS A 191 8.60 -15.31 -1.43
N SER A 192 9.64 -16.13 -1.37
CA SER A 192 9.45 -17.58 -1.25
C SER A 192 10.57 -18.27 -0.44
N PRO A 193 10.27 -18.84 0.73
CA PRO A 193 9.05 -18.68 1.55
C PRO A 193 9.04 -17.38 2.36
N PHE A 194 10.17 -16.66 2.45
CA PHE A 194 10.37 -15.40 3.18
C PHE A 194 11.17 -14.42 2.33
N PHE A 195 11.12 -13.15 2.69
CA PHE A 195 12.03 -12.16 2.10
C PHE A 195 13.49 -12.56 2.33
N ASP A 196 14.31 -12.44 1.29
CA ASP A 196 15.77 -12.56 1.43
C ASP A 196 16.36 -11.16 1.68
N PRO A 197 16.94 -10.90 2.86
CA PRO A 197 17.48 -9.59 3.18
C PRO A 197 18.64 -9.15 2.28
N ILE A 198 19.40 -10.11 1.74
CA ILE A 198 20.52 -9.81 0.84
C ILE A 198 19.98 -9.41 -0.54
N ASP A 199 19.05 -10.20 -1.09
CA ASP A 199 18.44 -9.90 -2.40
C ASP A 199 17.70 -8.57 -2.36
N VAL A 200 16.87 -8.34 -1.34
CA VAL A 200 16.13 -7.07 -1.14
C VAL A 200 17.08 -5.88 -1.06
N SER A 201 18.13 -5.95 -0.22
CA SER A 201 19.07 -4.83 -0.07
C SER A 201 19.87 -4.58 -1.33
N THR A 202 20.28 -5.62 -2.05
CA THR A 202 21.04 -5.51 -3.30
C THR A 202 20.24 -4.86 -4.41
N LYS A 203 18.98 -5.30 -4.62
CA LYS A 203 18.11 -4.73 -5.65
C LYS A 203 17.69 -3.30 -5.33
N LEU A 204 17.42 -2.98 -4.08
CA LEU A 204 17.17 -1.61 -3.66
C LEU A 204 18.38 -0.70 -3.85
N ALA A 205 19.60 -1.20 -3.55
CA ALA A 205 20.83 -0.45 -3.81
C ALA A 205 20.98 -0.17 -5.30
N GLN A 206 20.77 -1.16 -6.16
CA GLN A 206 20.84 -1.01 -7.62
C GLN A 206 19.86 0.09 -8.12
N LEU A 207 18.60 0.08 -7.66
CA LEU A 207 17.62 1.12 -8.02
C LEU A 207 17.98 2.52 -7.52
N LEU A 208 18.67 2.61 -6.38
CA LEU A 208 19.13 3.88 -5.83
C LEU A 208 20.38 4.42 -6.50
N GLU A 209 21.22 3.57 -7.09
CA GLU A 209 22.43 3.93 -7.84
C GLU A 209 22.09 4.34 -9.29
N ASP A 210 21.06 3.76 -9.85
CA ASP A 210 20.60 4.07 -11.21
C ASP A 210 20.05 5.49 -11.24
N LYS A 211 20.69 6.35 -12.00
CA LYS A 211 20.33 7.78 -12.10
C LYS A 211 19.41 8.07 -13.25
N GLY A 212 18.75 7.03 -13.84
CA GLY A 212 17.73 7.16 -14.86
C GLY A 212 18.20 7.94 -16.11
#